data_99eac4b7761d78c08bc8bd2136c14972
#
_entry.id   99eac4b7761d78c08bc8bd2136c14972
#
_cell.length_a   1.000
_cell.length_b   1.000
_cell.length_c   1.000
_cell.angle_alpha   90.00
_cell.angle_beta   90.00
_cell.angle_gamma   90.00
#
_symmetry.space_group_name_H-M   'P 1'
#
loop_
_entity.id
_entity.type
_entity.pdbx_description
1 polymer ?
#
loop_
_entity_poly.entity_id
_entity_poly.type
_entity_poly.pdbx_seq_one_letter_code
_entity_poly.pdbx_strand_id
1 'polypeptide(L)'
;MDDPLLPGQTPAEYFKDLIESALARQHLRANELTSYYLVDLLCRFVRPDRRIPFHDESGEPLALRLRRALESGGMEQRARLRNLGDFSLFTSGFFSDSLNRRSVDLDYYVSMGEYAYGSLSRRDSDAFGEVFTELARKFVAYMDVLADVSERTGPTASTDVLRLYERWLRTGSPRDGQRLADRGLVPNASITTKFLQ
;
A
#
# COMPACT_ATOMS: atom_id res chain seq x y z
N MET A 1 -18.16 -4.51 -15.56
CA MET A 1 -18.75 -3.23 -15.98
C MET A 1 -17.69 -2.20 -15.69
N ASP A 2 -16.94 -1.86 -16.74
CA ASP A 2 -15.93 -0.82 -16.67
C ASP A 2 -16.65 0.48 -16.30
N ASP A 3 -16.27 1.10 -15.19
CA ASP A 3 -16.72 2.44 -14.84
C ASP A 3 -15.68 3.41 -15.45
N PRO A 4 -15.90 3.84 -16.72
CA PRO A 4 -15.00 4.80 -17.35
C PRO A 4 -15.18 6.12 -16.62
N LEU A 5 -14.08 6.85 -16.42
CA LEU A 5 -14.10 8.25 -16.00
C LEU A 5 -15.29 8.96 -16.65
N LEU A 6 -16.22 9.44 -15.83
CA LEU A 6 -17.33 10.23 -16.33
C LEU A 6 -16.76 11.42 -17.12
N PRO A 7 -17.36 11.81 -18.26
CA PRO A 7 -16.89 12.94 -19.04
C PRO A 7 -16.82 14.20 -18.15
N GLY A 8 -15.61 14.68 -17.86
CA GLY A 8 -15.37 15.86 -17.01
C GLY A 8 -14.83 15.57 -15.61
N GLN A 9 -14.71 14.32 -15.17
CA GLN A 9 -14.12 13.98 -13.86
C GLN A 9 -12.59 14.02 -13.93
N THR A 10 -11.97 14.70 -12.97
CA THR A 10 -10.51 14.72 -12.85
C THR A 10 -9.99 13.40 -12.21
N PRO A 11 -8.74 12.99 -12.49
CA PRO A 11 -8.15 11.82 -11.82
C PRO A 11 -8.19 11.92 -10.28
N ALA A 12 -8.09 13.12 -9.72
CA ALA A 12 -8.14 13.32 -8.28
C ALA A 12 -9.55 13.05 -7.71
N GLU A 13 -10.60 13.51 -8.38
CA GLU A 13 -11.99 13.23 -8.00
C GLU A 13 -12.29 11.73 -8.12
N TYR A 14 -11.88 11.11 -9.21
CA TYR A 14 -12.04 9.67 -9.42
C TYR A 14 -11.38 8.83 -8.32
N PHE A 15 -10.11 9.08 -8.01
CA PHE A 15 -9.41 8.34 -6.95
C PHE A 15 -9.94 8.67 -5.56
N LYS A 16 -10.43 9.89 -5.32
CA LYS A 16 -11.09 10.24 -4.07
C LYS A 16 -12.30 9.35 -3.82
N ASP A 17 -13.20 9.25 -4.78
CA ASP A 17 -14.41 8.43 -4.68
C ASP A 17 -14.06 6.95 -4.43
N LEU A 18 -13.05 6.42 -5.11
CA LEU A 18 -12.59 5.04 -4.92
C LEU A 18 -12.00 4.81 -3.53
N ILE A 19 -11.16 5.71 -3.03
CA ILE A 19 -10.53 5.60 -1.70
C ILE A 19 -11.60 5.72 -0.61
N GLU A 20 -12.48 6.72 -0.67
CA GLU A 20 -13.56 6.89 0.31
C GLU A 20 -14.48 5.65 0.35
N SER A 21 -14.82 5.12 -0.81
CA SER A 21 -15.60 3.89 -0.92
C SER A 21 -14.86 2.67 -0.34
N ALA A 22 -13.54 2.54 -0.57
CA ALA A 22 -12.74 1.46 -0.02
C ALA A 22 -12.60 1.56 1.51
N LEU A 23 -12.33 2.76 2.04
CA LEU A 23 -12.28 3.04 3.47
C LEU A 23 -13.59 2.69 4.17
N ALA A 24 -14.73 3.09 3.57
CA ALA A 24 -16.05 2.79 4.11
C ALA A 24 -16.33 1.28 4.17
N ARG A 25 -16.01 0.54 3.09
CA ARG A 25 -16.21 -0.93 3.06
C ARG A 25 -15.37 -1.67 4.09
N GLN A 26 -14.16 -1.20 4.34
CA GLN A 26 -13.24 -1.81 5.30
C GLN A 26 -13.44 -1.28 6.73
N HIS A 27 -14.43 -0.40 6.94
CA HIS A 27 -14.68 0.28 8.22
C HIS A 27 -13.42 0.95 8.80
N LEU A 28 -12.50 1.39 7.92
CA LEU A 28 -11.26 2.04 8.29
C LEU A 28 -11.46 3.54 8.39
N ARG A 29 -11.23 4.09 9.58
CA ARG A 29 -11.20 5.54 9.79
C ARG A 29 -9.81 6.05 9.45
N ALA A 30 -9.74 6.97 8.49
CA ALA A 30 -8.54 7.69 8.10
C ALA A 30 -8.66 9.17 8.48
N ASN A 31 -7.54 9.79 8.83
CA ASN A 31 -7.48 11.24 8.91
C ASN A 31 -7.71 11.83 7.51
N GLU A 32 -8.35 12.99 7.42
CA GLU A 32 -8.65 13.66 6.16
C GLU A 32 -7.38 13.91 5.33
N LEU A 33 -6.29 14.36 5.98
CA LEU A 33 -5.00 14.57 5.32
C LEU A 33 -4.39 13.25 4.81
N THR A 34 -4.58 12.14 5.54
CA THR A 34 -4.11 10.83 5.09
C THR A 34 -4.90 10.36 3.88
N SER A 35 -6.22 10.55 3.87
CA SER A 35 -7.05 10.26 2.70
C SER A 35 -6.62 11.07 1.48
N TYR A 36 -6.40 12.37 1.65
CA TYR A 36 -5.87 13.23 0.60
C TYR A 36 -4.49 12.79 0.10
N TYR A 37 -3.60 12.38 1.02
CA TYR A 37 -2.29 11.86 0.68
C TYR A 37 -2.35 10.60 -0.19
N LEU A 38 -3.28 9.68 0.09
CA LEU A 38 -3.48 8.47 -0.72
C LEU A 38 -4.01 8.81 -2.12
N VAL A 39 -4.91 9.80 -2.24
CA VAL A 39 -5.38 10.31 -3.54
C VAL A 39 -4.21 10.88 -4.35
N ASP A 40 -3.39 11.75 -3.73
CA ASP A 40 -2.20 12.33 -4.37
C ASP A 40 -1.19 11.24 -4.78
N LEU A 41 -1.01 10.23 -3.93
CA LEU A 41 -0.17 9.07 -4.22
C LEU A 41 -0.61 8.39 -5.53
N LEU A 42 -1.90 8.03 -5.64
CA LEU A 42 -2.44 7.39 -6.84
C LEU A 42 -2.36 8.31 -8.07
N CYS A 43 -2.66 9.59 -7.93
CA CYS A 43 -2.55 10.56 -9.03
C CYS A 43 -1.11 10.66 -9.56
N ARG A 44 -0.11 10.59 -8.68
CA ARG A 44 1.31 10.59 -9.09
C ARG A 44 1.69 9.35 -9.88
N PHE A 45 1.14 8.18 -9.52
CA PHE A 45 1.41 6.93 -10.25
C PHE A 45 0.77 6.87 -11.64
N VAL A 46 -0.41 7.46 -11.80
CA VAL A 46 -1.12 7.46 -13.09
C VAL A 46 -0.55 8.49 -14.08
N ARG A 47 0.09 9.55 -13.59
CA ARG A 47 0.73 10.54 -14.45
C ARG A 47 2.09 10.02 -14.90
N PRO A 48 2.32 9.83 -16.20
CA PRO A 48 3.62 9.37 -16.72
C PRO A 48 4.69 10.49 -16.74
N ASP A 49 4.69 11.37 -15.75
CA ASP A 49 5.75 12.35 -15.61
C ASP A 49 7.02 11.64 -15.14
N ARG A 50 7.93 11.40 -16.10
CA ARG A 50 9.22 10.72 -15.91
C ARG A 50 10.14 11.35 -14.86
N ARG A 51 9.74 12.45 -14.23
CA ARG A 51 10.51 13.15 -13.20
C ARG A 51 10.29 12.62 -11.80
N ILE A 52 9.32 11.74 -11.60
CA ILE A 52 9.11 11.08 -10.32
C ILE A 52 9.66 9.66 -10.43
N PRO A 53 10.75 9.30 -9.73
CA PRO A 53 11.35 7.97 -9.81
C PRO A 53 10.53 6.95 -9.02
N PHE A 54 9.29 6.68 -9.46
CA PHE A 54 8.50 5.56 -8.96
C PHE A 54 8.84 4.25 -9.66
N HIS A 55 9.40 4.32 -10.86
CA HIS A 55 9.98 3.17 -11.51
C HIS A 55 11.42 3.03 -11.06
N ASP A 56 11.69 1.98 -10.32
CA ASP A 56 13.03 1.51 -10.14
C ASP A 56 13.51 0.88 -11.46
N GLU A 57 13.95 1.76 -12.38
CA GLU A 57 14.60 1.31 -13.63
C GLU A 57 15.93 0.58 -13.32
N SER A 58 16.43 0.71 -12.09
CA SER A 58 17.70 0.12 -11.67
C SER A 58 17.57 -1.30 -11.12
N GLY A 59 16.35 -1.75 -10.74
CA GLY A 59 16.16 -3.02 -10.04
C GLY A 59 16.84 -3.09 -8.66
N GLU A 60 17.17 -1.93 -8.07
CA GLU A 60 17.88 -1.87 -6.81
C GLU A 60 17.01 -2.36 -5.65
N PRO A 61 17.50 -3.28 -4.79
CA PRO A 61 16.77 -3.74 -3.61
C PRO A 61 16.38 -2.60 -2.67
N LEU A 62 15.14 -2.63 -2.13
CA LEU A 62 14.64 -1.58 -1.23
C LEU A 62 15.54 -1.38 0.00
N ALA A 63 16.19 -2.43 0.49
CA ALA A 63 17.14 -2.33 1.59
C ALA A 63 18.34 -1.43 1.26
N LEU A 64 18.82 -1.43 0.01
CA LEU A 64 19.90 -0.52 -0.41
C LEU A 64 19.38 0.91 -0.57
N ARG A 65 18.16 1.08 -1.06
CA ARG A 65 17.50 2.39 -1.12
C ARG A 65 17.30 2.97 0.29
N LEU A 66 16.87 2.12 1.24
CA LEU A 66 16.74 2.51 2.65
C LEU A 66 18.09 2.93 3.23
N ARG A 67 19.14 2.14 3.01
CA ARG A 67 20.50 2.49 3.50
C ARG A 67 20.94 3.85 2.97
N ARG A 68 20.80 4.10 1.67
CA ARG A 68 21.13 5.41 1.07
C ARG A 68 20.28 6.55 1.65
N ALA A 69 19.00 6.28 1.91
CA ALA A 69 18.14 7.27 2.56
C ALA A 69 18.65 7.60 3.97
N LEU A 70 19.10 6.61 4.73
CA LEU A 70 19.61 6.82 6.09
C LEU A 70 21.01 7.48 6.12
N GLU A 71 21.84 7.23 5.11
CA GLU A 71 23.15 7.85 4.93
C GLU A 71 23.06 9.31 4.43
N SER A 72 21.94 9.70 3.81
CA SER A 72 21.69 11.10 3.42
C SER A 72 21.16 11.91 4.60
N GLY A 73 21.16 13.23 4.47
CA GLY A 73 20.71 14.15 5.54
C GLY A 73 19.63 15.12 5.08
N GLY A 74 18.98 15.77 6.06
CA GLY A 74 18.07 16.87 5.82
C GLY A 74 16.91 16.58 4.87
N MET A 75 16.69 17.46 3.91
CA MET A 75 15.58 17.37 2.93
C MET A 75 15.73 16.17 1.99
N GLU A 76 16.95 15.79 1.65
CA GLU A 76 17.19 14.65 0.78
C GLU A 76 16.80 13.33 1.44
N GLN A 77 17.16 13.15 2.70
CA GLN A 77 16.76 11.98 3.48
C GLN A 77 15.25 11.87 3.56
N ARG A 78 14.56 12.99 3.84
CA ARG A 78 13.09 13.05 3.89
C ARG A 78 12.47 12.62 2.55
N ALA A 79 12.96 13.18 1.45
CA ALA A 79 12.46 12.83 0.11
C ALA A 79 12.68 11.36 -0.23
N ARG A 80 13.86 10.81 0.08
CA ARG A 80 14.19 9.40 -0.17
C ARG A 80 13.35 8.45 0.68
N LEU A 81 13.15 8.74 1.97
CA LEU A 81 12.28 7.94 2.85
C LEU A 81 10.82 8.00 2.41
N ARG A 82 10.32 9.18 2.02
CA ARG A 82 8.97 9.33 1.48
C ARG A 82 8.80 8.48 0.21
N ASN A 83 9.72 8.60 -0.74
CA ASN A 83 9.68 7.81 -1.98
C ASN A 83 9.71 6.29 -1.70
N LEU A 84 10.49 5.86 -0.72
CA LEU A 84 10.56 4.45 -0.34
C LEU A 84 9.24 3.97 0.29
N GLY A 85 8.65 4.73 1.20
CA GLY A 85 7.36 4.43 1.81
C GLY A 85 6.24 4.38 0.76
N ASP A 86 6.15 5.41 -0.08
CA ASP A 86 5.17 5.54 -1.16
C ASP A 86 5.27 4.38 -2.16
N PHE A 87 6.48 4.05 -2.59
CA PHE A 87 6.73 2.93 -3.50
C PHE A 87 6.34 1.59 -2.85
N SER A 88 6.70 1.38 -1.59
CA SER A 88 6.38 0.15 -0.87
C SER A 88 4.87 -0.03 -0.71
N LEU A 89 4.16 1.03 -0.29
CA LEU A 89 2.72 1.01 -0.09
C LEU A 89 1.96 0.78 -1.42
N PHE A 90 2.34 1.52 -2.46
CA PHE A 90 1.72 1.37 -3.76
C PHE A 90 1.97 -0.03 -4.35
N THR A 91 3.21 -0.50 -4.33
CA THR A 91 3.57 -1.78 -4.94
C THR A 91 2.92 -2.94 -4.19
N SER A 92 2.93 -2.93 -2.87
CA SER A 92 2.30 -3.99 -2.07
C SER A 92 0.77 -3.97 -2.14
N GLY A 93 0.14 -2.81 -2.27
CA GLY A 93 -1.31 -2.68 -2.40
C GLY A 93 -1.79 -2.93 -3.83
N PHE A 94 -1.30 -2.14 -4.78
CA PHE A 94 -1.82 -2.12 -6.14
C PHE A 94 -1.39 -3.33 -6.98
N PHE A 95 -0.19 -3.88 -6.74
CA PHE A 95 0.37 -5.04 -7.45
C PHE A 95 0.52 -6.29 -6.59
N SER A 96 -0.24 -6.41 -5.51
CA SER A 96 -0.15 -7.55 -4.57
C SER A 96 -0.20 -8.91 -5.27
N ASP A 97 -1.06 -9.07 -6.28
CA ASP A 97 -1.20 -10.32 -7.03
C ASP A 97 0.01 -10.62 -7.93
N SER A 98 0.70 -9.57 -8.40
CA SER A 98 1.92 -9.72 -9.21
C SER A 98 3.15 -10.01 -8.37
N LEU A 99 3.21 -9.52 -7.12
CA LEU A 99 4.30 -9.80 -6.18
C LEU A 99 4.31 -11.26 -5.76
N ASN A 100 3.14 -11.88 -5.58
CA ASN A 100 3.02 -13.30 -5.26
C ASN A 100 3.62 -14.23 -6.33
N ARG A 101 3.87 -13.74 -7.55
CA ARG A 101 4.54 -14.47 -8.63
C ARG A 101 6.05 -14.25 -8.66
N ARG A 102 6.57 -13.32 -7.87
CA ARG A 102 7.99 -12.98 -7.82
C ARG A 102 8.61 -13.53 -6.53
N SER A 103 9.91 -13.76 -6.54
CA SER A 103 10.68 -14.24 -5.38
C SER A 103 10.81 -13.19 -4.24
N VAL A 104 10.21 -12.01 -4.39
CA VAL A 104 10.27 -10.95 -3.38
C VAL A 104 9.01 -11.00 -2.54
N ASP A 105 9.19 -11.20 -1.25
CA ASP A 105 8.11 -11.39 -0.30
C ASP A 105 7.33 -10.08 -0.04
N LEU A 106 6.00 -10.18 0.09
CA LEU A 106 5.12 -9.07 0.43
C LEU A 106 5.54 -8.42 1.75
N ASP A 107 5.96 -9.24 2.73
CA ASP A 107 6.43 -8.78 4.04
C ASP A 107 7.65 -7.87 3.95
N TYR A 108 8.47 -8.06 2.92
CA TYR A 108 9.62 -7.19 2.66
C TYR A 108 9.18 -5.77 2.31
N TYR A 109 8.16 -5.62 1.43
CA TYR A 109 7.62 -4.30 1.11
C TYR A 109 6.93 -3.67 2.30
N VAL A 110 6.15 -4.44 3.06
CA VAL A 110 5.47 -3.95 4.27
C VAL A 110 6.51 -3.43 5.26
N SER A 111 7.52 -4.24 5.60
CA SER A 111 8.57 -3.85 6.56
C SER A 111 9.34 -2.61 6.12
N MET A 112 9.69 -2.49 4.83
CA MET A 112 10.40 -1.33 4.30
C MET A 112 9.54 -0.07 4.33
N GLY A 113 8.26 -0.19 4.00
CA GLY A 113 7.32 0.93 4.00
C GLY A 113 7.01 1.43 5.41
N GLU A 114 6.71 0.52 6.33
CA GLU A 114 6.47 0.87 7.75
C GLU A 114 7.68 1.56 8.37
N TYR A 115 8.89 1.04 8.11
CA TYR A 115 10.11 1.66 8.61
C TYR A 115 10.33 3.05 8.02
N ALA A 116 10.11 3.21 6.71
CA ALA A 116 10.29 4.49 6.02
C ALA A 116 9.34 5.57 6.57
N TYR A 117 8.04 5.27 6.64
CA TYR A 117 7.04 6.20 7.20
C TYR A 117 7.25 6.43 8.70
N GLY A 118 7.58 5.40 9.48
CA GLY A 118 7.89 5.55 10.89
C GLY A 118 9.14 6.40 11.15
N SER A 119 10.11 6.40 10.22
CA SER A 119 11.28 7.26 10.30
C SER A 119 10.94 8.71 9.97
N LEU A 120 10.01 8.95 9.03
CA LEU A 120 9.49 10.28 8.72
C LEU A 120 8.68 10.86 9.88
N SER A 121 7.79 10.08 10.46
CA SER A 121 6.93 10.53 11.55
C SER A 121 7.70 11.02 12.77
N ARG A 122 8.87 10.44 13.05
CA ARG A 122 9.72 10.87 14.15
C ARG A 122 10.48 12.18 13.89
N ARG A 123 10.55 12.61 12.65
CA ARG A 123 11.30 13.81 12.22
C ARG A 123 10.41 15.00 11.95
N ASP A 124 9.20 14.73 11.48
CA ASP A 124 8.23 15.74 11.11
C ASP A 124 7.28 15.98 12.29
N SER A 125 7.31 17.16 12.85
CA SER A 125 6.41 17.59 13.94
C SER A 125 5.20 18.38 13.43
N ASP A 126 5.03 18.44 12.11
CA ASP A 126 3.92 19.11 11.45
C ASP A 126 2.76 18.14 11.12
N ALA A 127 1.73 18.64 10.46
CA ALA A 127 0.57 17.84 10.06
C ALA A 127 0.93 16.62 9.18
N PHE A 128 2.05 16.68 8.45
CA PHE A 128 2.57 15.54 7.70
C PHE A 128 3.19 14.47 8.61
N GLY A 129 3.73 14.83 9.75
CA GLY A 129 4.17 13.87 10.76
C GLY A 129 3.04 12.97 11.25
N GLU A 130 1.83 13.53 11.43
CA GLU A 130 0.64 12.75 11.77
C GLU A 130 0.23 11.79 10.63
N VAL A 131 0.27 12.25 9.39
CA VAL A 131 0.00 11.41 8.20
C VAL A 131 0.97 10.23 8.16
N PHE A 132 2.26 10.47 8.31
CA PHE A 132 3.26 9.39 8.28
C PHE A 132 3.15 8.45 9.49
N THR A 133 2.77 8.98 10.65
CA THR A 133 2.47 8.16 11.83
C THR A 133 1.30 7.21 11.55
N GLU A 134 0.24 7.72 10.95
CA GLU A 134 -0.93 6.92 10.62
C GLU A 134 -0.63 5.88 9.54
N LEU A 135 0.09 6.28 8.48
CA LEU A 135 0.52 5.37 7.40
C LEU A 135 1.41 4.24 7.93
N ALA A 136 2.37 4.55 8.82
CA ALA A 136 3.22 3.53 9.41
C ALA A 136 2.43 2.55 10.27
N ARG A 137 1.53 3.05 11.14
CA ARG A 137 0.77 2.21 12.08
C ARG A 137 -0.31 1.37 11.42
N LYS A 138 -0.89 1.83 10.33
CA LYS A 138 -1.99 1.19 9.61
C LYS A 138 -1.57 0.76 8.20
N PHE A 139 -0.28 0.46 8.01
CA PHE A 139 0.28 0.21 6.67
C PHE A 139 -0.46 -0.90 5.93
N VAL A 140 -0.68 -2.05 6.57
CA VAL A 140 -1.42 -3.18 6.00
C VAL A 140 -2.86 -2.80 5.67
N ALA A 141 -3.53 -2.02 6.52
CA ALA A 141 -4.89 -1.58 6.26
C ALA A 141 -4.97 -0.65 5.03
N TYR A 142 -4.00 0.25 4.87
CA TYR A 142 -3.94 1.11 3.68
C TYR A 142 -3.48 0.37 2.42
N MET A 143 -2.62 -0.63 2.58
CA MET A 143 -2.32 -1.59 1.50
C MET A 143 -3.60 -2.27 0.99
N ASP A 144 -4.48 -2.70 1.90
CA ASP A 144 -5.78 -3.30 1.56
C ASP A 144 -6.71 -2.32 0.85
N VAL A 145 -6.73 -1.04 1.28
CA VAL A 145 -7.47 0.04 0.59
C VAL A 145 -6.99 0.18 -0.86
N LEU A 146 -5.67 0.24 -1.08
CA LEU A 146 -5.11 0.35 -2.43
C LEU A 146 -5.36 -0.91 -3.27
N ALA A 147 -5.34 -2.10 -2.67
CA ALA A 147 -5.69 -3.33 -3.36
C ALA A 147 -7.16 -3.34 -3.82
N ASP A 148 -8.07 -2.82 -2.99
CA ASP A 148 -9.48 -2.68 -3.34
C ASP A 148 -9.69 -1.68 -4.50
N VAL A 149 -8.95 -0.56 -4.50
CA VAL A 149 -8.93 0.39 -5.62
C VAL A 149 -8.39 -0.27 -6.88
N SER A 150 -7.29 -1.03 -6.79
CA SER A 150 -6.69 -1.75 -7.93
C SER A 150 -7.66 -2.74 -8.57
N GLU A 151 -8.42 -3.48 -7.78
CA GLU A 151 -9.41 -4.44 -8.29
C GLU A 151 -10.56 -3.78 -9.06
N ARG A 152 -10.88 -2.53 -8.72
CA ARG A 152 -11.92 -1.77 -9.42
C ARG A 152 -11.43 -1.09 -10.68
N THR A 153 -10.14 -0.80 -10.76
CA THR A 153 -9.53 -0.11 -11.91
C THR A 153 -8.88 -1.09 -12.90
N GLY A 154 -8.64 -2.33 -12.50
CA GLY A 154 -7.99 -3.36 -13.30
C GLY A 154 -8.93 -4.44 -13.84
N PRO A 155 -8.52 -5.22 -14.84
CA PRO A 155 -9.25 -6.39 -15.28
C PRO A 155 -9.35 -7.39 -14.12
N THR A 156 -10.55 -7.91 -13.90
CA THR A 156 -10.91 -8.81 -12.79
C THR A 156 -10.10 -10.11 -12.85
N ALA A 157 -8.98 -10.17 -12.16
CA ALA A 157 -8.26 -11.41 -11.95
C ALA A 157 -8.96 -12.21 -10.84
N SER A 158 -9.42 -13.43 -11.15
CA SER A 158 -9.94 -14.33 -10.13
C SER A 158 -8.81 -14.66 -9.16
N THR A 159 -8.87 -14.11 -7.96
CA THR A 159 -7.87 -14.34 -6.92
C THR A 159 -7.92 -15.81 -6.51
N ASP A 160 -6.85 -16.54 -6.69
CA ASP A 160 -6.72 -17.91 -6.20
C ASP A 160 -6.89 -17.91 -4.67
N VAL A 161 -7.80 -18.76 -4.19
CA VAL A 161 -8.15 -18.86 -2.76
C VAL A 161 -6.93 -19.20 -1.90
N LEU A 162 -6.04 -20.04 -2.42
CA LEU A 162 -4.83 -20.42 -1.71
C LEU A 162 -3.90 -19.22 -1.51
N ARG A 163 -3.72 -18.39 -2.54
CA ARG A 163 -2.91 -17.16 -2.46
C ARG A 163 -3.52 -16.15 -1.52
N LEU A 164 -4.84 -16.03 -1.52
CA LEU A 164 -5.56 -15.17 -0.59
C LEU A 164 -5.32 -15.63 0.85
N TYR A 165 -5.35 -16.96 1.09
CA TYR A 165 -5.08 -17.53 2.40
C TYR A 165 -3.62 -17.34 2.83
N GLU A 166 -2.66 -17.57 1.96
CA GLU A 166 -1.24 -17.34 2.22
C GLU A 166 -0.93 -15.87 2.53
N ARG A 167 -1.54 -14.93 1.79
CA ARG A 167 -1.40 -13.51 2.05
C ARG A 167 -1.99 -13.13 3.41
N TRP A 168 -3.17 -13.65 3.74
CA TRP A 168 -3.78 -13.44 5.04
C TRP A 168 -2.91 -13.98 6.18
N LEU A 169 -2.35 -15.18 6.05
CA LEU A 169 -1.46 -15.75 7.06
C LEU A 169 -0.23 -14.87 7.34
N ARG A 170 0.31 -14.22 6.32
CA ARG A 170 1.51 -13.38 6.45
C ARG A 170 1.21 -11.97 6.97
N THR A 171 0.15 -11.37 6.49
CA THR A 171 -0.12 -9.93 6.75
C THR A 171 -1.14 -9.69 7.85
N GLY A 172 -1.96 -10.71 8.20
CA GLY A 172 -3.10 -10.53 9.09
C GLY A 172 -4.17 -9.59 8.54
N SER A 173 -4.20 -9.37 7.22
CA SER A 173 -5.10 -8.43 6.56
C SER A 173 -6.57 -8.72 6.90
N PRO A 174 -7.32 -7.77 7.52
CA PRO A 174 -8.74 -7.94 7.81
C PRO A 174 -9.58 -8.13 6.55
N ARG A 175 -9.20 -7.46 5.45
CA ARG A 175 -9.86 -7.58 4.15
C ARG A 175 -9.72 -8.98 3.58
N ASP A 176 -8.53 -9.56 3.63
CA ASP A 176 -8.29 -10.91 3.14
C ASP A 176 -9.01 -11.95 4.01
N GLY A 177 -9.06 -11.74 5.32
CA GLY A 177 -9.85 -12.54 6.24
C GLY A 177 -11.34 -12.53 5.88
N GLN A 178 -11.91 -11.37 5.59
CA GLN A 178 -13.31 -11.24 5.17
C GLN A 178 -13.58 -11.96 3.84
N ARG A 179 -12.69 -11.77 2.84
CA ARG A 179 -12.81 -12.43 1.52
C ARG A 179 -12.72 -13.95 1.62
N LEU A 180 -11.93 -14.48 2.56
CA LEU A 180 -11.87 -15.91 2.86
C LEU A 180 -13.18 -16.38 3.49
N ALA A 181 -13.71 -15.62 4.47
CA ALA A 181 -14.99 -15.91 5.09
C ALA A 181 -16.14 -15.91 4.09
N ASP A 182 -16.21 -14.94 3.18
CA ASP A 182 -17.20 -14.85 2.09
C ASP A 182 -17.16 -16.05 1.14
N ARG A 183 -16.01 -16.75 1.07
CA ARG A 183 -15.82 -17.99 0.32
C ARG A 183 -15.99 -19.27 1.16
N GLY A 184 -16.51 -19.12 2.39
CA GLY A 184 -16.77 -20.24 3.30
C GLY A 184 -15.52 -20.76 4.01
N LEU A 185 -14.41 -20.06 3.96
CA LEU A 185 -13.17 -20.40 4.66
C LEU A 185 -13.08 -19.56 5.93
N VAL A 186 -13.14 -20.20 7.09
CA VAL A 186 -12.92 -19.52 8.37
C VAL A 186 -11.43 -19.46 8.64
N PRO A 187 -10.77 -18.27 8.54
CA PRO A 187 -9.36 -18.15 8.80
C PRO A 187 -9.08 -18.43 10.28
N ASN A 188 -8.27 -19.43 10.58
CA ASN A 188 -7.90 -19.76 11.95
C ASN A 188 -6.50 -19.22 12.26
N ALA A 189 -6.43 -18.13 13.01
CA ALA A 189 -5.18 -17.49 13.43
C ALA A 189 -4.30 -18.38 14.34
N SER A 190 -4.85 -19.45 14.91
CA SER A 190 -4.10 -20.36 15.80
C SER A 190 -3.05 -21.22 15.06
N ILE A 191 -3.04 -21.22 13.72
CA ILE A 191 -2.11 -22.01 12.92
C ILE A 191 -0.79 -21.25 12.70
N THR A 192 -0.78 -19.92 12.84
CA THR A 192 0.36 -19.07 12.53
C THR A 192 1.59 -19.31 13.44
N THR A 193 1.39 -19.86 14.65
CA THR A 193 2.47 -20.04 15.63
C THR A 193 3.26 -21.35 15.47
N LYS A 194 2.82 -22.27 14.62
CA LYS A 194 3.46 -23.61 14.51
C LYS A 194 4.45 -23.78 13.33
N PHE A 195 4.55 -22.81 12.43
CA PHE A 195 5.42 -22.91 11.24
C PHE A 195 6.62 -21.96 11.26
N LEU A 196 6.87 -21.26 12.38
CA LEU A 196 8.02 -20.37 12.57
C LEU A 196 8.97 -20.90 13.68
N GLN A 197 9.17 -22.20 13.73
CA GLN A 197 10.29 -22.81 14.47
C GLN A 197 11.15 -23.61 13.52
#